data_d14ec5f6e2266bb190e6ab8a9deadbce
#
_entry.id   d14ec5f6e2266bb190e6ab8a9deadbce
#
_cell.length_a   1.000
_cell.length_b   1.000
_cell.length_c   1.000
_cell.angle_alpha   90.00
_cell.angle_beta   90.00
_cell.angle_gamma   90.00
#
_symmetry.space_group_name_H-M   'P 1'
#
loop_
_entity.id
_entity.type
_entity.pdbx_description
1 polymer ?
#
loop_
_entity_poly.entity_id
_entity_poly.type
_entity_poly.pdbx_seq_one_letter_code
_entity_poly.pdbx_strand_id
1 'polypeptide(L)'
;MWVSEIRKEELTNDVVDRLLFEGLNDNGASVDCIIVLGSIKAAKYRVPLAAKVFFSGRSEKIVLCGGKIRNFSGECMAEADNMYKKALESGIPETSLIIEKNSQNTIENILCSLLELQRSMWLNRVKSVLLVTKTYHMRRSLHIARYLFPSHISVYPCPADDTTTKRDKLERRAKERHFQTVFRAPAAGSCSISE
;
A
#
# COMPACT_ATOMS: atom_id res chain seq x y z
N MET A 1 -3.25 -4.19 -26.19
CA MET A 1 -4.62 -3.95 -25.70
C MET A 1 -4.48 -3.20 -24.36
N TRP A 2 -4.99 -1.99 -24.30
CA TRP A 2 -5.01 -1.20 -23.07
C TRP A 2 -6.14 -1.68 -22.19
N VAL A 3 -5.97 -1.67 -20.87
CA VAL A 3 -7.02 -2.12 -19.95
C VAL A 3 -8.29 -1.25 -20.04
N SER A 4 -8.14 0.01 -20.45
CA SER A 4 -9.26 0.91 -20.76
C SER A 4 -10.12 0.46 -21.95
N GLU A 5 -9.64 -0.48 -22.75
CA GLU A 5 -10.33 -1.02 -23.92
C GLU A 5 -11.10 -2.31 -23.61
N ILE A 6 -10.91 -2.87 -22.41
CA ILE A 6 -11.59 -4.10 -21.99
C ILE A 6 -13.04 -3.77 -21.65
N ARG A 7 -13.97 -4.37 -22.41
CA ARG A 7 -15.41 -4.24 -22.15
C ARG A 7 -15.79 -5.03 -20.90
N LYS A 8 -16.88 -4.63 -20.24
CA LYS A 8 -17.33 -5.27 -18.99
C LYS A 8 -17.60 -6.77 -19.17
N GLU A 9 -18.08 -7.17 -20.34
CA GLU A 9 -18.39 -8.56 -20.71
C GLU A 9 -17.12 -9.42 -20.86
N GLU A 10 -15.99 -8.79 -21.17
CA GLU A 10 -14.68 -9.44 -21.34
C GLU A 10 -13.94 -9.63 -19.99
N LEU A 11 -14.48 -9.05 -18.90
CA LEU A 11 -13.95 -9.20 -17.55
C LEU A 11 -14.35 -10.56 -16.95
N THR A 12 -13.82 -11.63 -17.51
CA THR A 12 -13.92 -12.97 -16.94
C THR A 12 -13.13 -13.08 -15.65
N ASN A 13 -13.34 -14.13 -14.84
CA ASN A 13 -12.59 -14.35 -13.61
C ASN A 13 -11.09 -14.48 -13.90
N ASP A 14 -10.71 -15.14 -14.98
CA ASP A 14 -9.30 -15.29 -15.39
C ASP A 14 -8.65 -13.95 -15.75
N VAL A 15 -9.38 -13.09 -16.45
CA VAL A 15 -8.89 -11.73 -16.76
C VAL A 15 -8.73 -10.91 -15.48
N VAL A 16 -9.67 -11.00 -14.54
CA VAL A 16 -9.58 -10.33 -13.23
C VAL A 16 -8.42 -10.86 -12.42
N ASP A 17 -8.19 -12.18 -12.37
CA ASP A 17 -7.06 -12.80 -11.66
C ASP A 17 -5.72 -12.33 -12.25
N ARG A 18 -5.58 -12.36 -13.57
CA ARG A 18 -4.38 -11.85 -14.25
C ARG A 18 -4.13 -10.37 -14.00
N LEU A 19 -5.19 -9.55 -14.06
CA LEU A 19 -5.07 -8.10 -13.88
C LEU A 19 -4.80 -7.65 -12.45
N LEU A 20 -5.28 -8.40 -11.44
CA LEU A 20 -5.22 -7.95 -10.05
C LEU A 20 -4.26 -8.74 -9.17
N PHE A 21 -4.00 -10.02 -9.48
CA PHE A 21 -3.33 -10.92 -8.53
C PHE A 21 -2.09 -11.59 -9.10
N GLU A 22 -2.01 -11.85 -10.40
CA GLU A 22 -0.89 -12.58 -10.99
C GLU A 22 0.45 -11.86 -10.80
N GLY A 23 1.48 -12.58 -10.37
CA GLY A 23 2.84 -12.06 -10.20
C GLY A 23 3.03 -11.09 -9.02
N LEU A 24 2.09 -11.04 -8.07
CA LEU A 24 2.12 -10.12 -6.93
C LEU A 24 2.39 -10.79 -5.59
N ASN A 25 2.89 -12.02 -5.60
CA ASN A 25 3.23 -12.75 -4.38
C ASN A 25 4.51 -12.20 -3.75
N ASP A 26 4.57 -12.31 -2.43
CA ASP A 26 5.80 -12.06 -1.68
C ASP A 26 6.87 -13.10 -2.07
N ASN A 27 8.03 -12.64 -2.50
CA ASN A 27 9.15 -13.49 -2.95
C ASN A 27 10.10 -13.90 -1.81
N GLY A 28 9.82 -13.50 -0.58
CA GLY A 28 10.64 -13.82 0.59
C GLY A 28 11.93 -13.00 0.72
N ALA A 29 12.18 -12.01 -0.14
CA ALA A 29 13.41 -11.21 -0.09
C ALA A 29 13.55 -10.43 1.21
N SER A 30 14.79 -10.27 1.71
CA SER A 30 15.13 -9.28 2.73
C SER A 30 15.17 -7.90 2.10
N VAL A 31 14.76 -6.90 2.86
CA VAL A 31 14.63 -5.51 2.41
C VAL A 31 15.11 -4.53 3.48
N ASP A 32 15.46 -3.32 3.07
CA ASP A 32 15.90 -2.29 4.02
C ASP A 32 14.72 -1.75 4.84
N CYS A 33 13.51 -1.72 4.27
CA CYS A 33 12.36 -1.21 4.98
C CYS A 33 11.05 -1.85 4.49
N ILE A 34 10.10 -2.03 5.41
CA ILE A 34 8.71 -2.41 5.13
C ILE A 34 7.88 -1.14 5.10
N ILE A 35 7.08 -0.93 4.07
CA ILE A 35 6.12 0.19 3.98
C ILE A 35 4.70 -0.36 4.06
N VAL A 36 3.98 0.02 5.10
CA VAL A 36 2.59 -0.40 5.34
C VAL A 36 1.65 0.74 4.98
N LEU A 37 0.88 0.58 3.92
CA LEU A 37 -0.09 1.60 3.50
C LEU A 37 -1.32 1.62 4.42
N GLY A 38 -1.82 2.81 4.73
CA GLY A 38 -2.95 3.05 5.62
C GLY A 38 -4.30 2.58 5.06
N SER A 39 -5.19 2.21 5.95
CA SER A 39 -6.63 2.05 5.76
C SER A 39 -7.32 1.76 7.10
N ILE A 40 -8.64 1.89 7.17
CA ILE A 40 -9.43 1.54 8.37
C ILE A 40 -9.10 0.14 8.93
N LYS A 41 -8.80 -0.82 8.06
CA LYS A 41 -8.52 -2.21 8.47
C LYS A 41 -7.02 -2.55 8.47
N ALA A 42 -6.13 -1.57 8.28
CA ALA A 42 -4.69 -1.82 8.16
C ALA A 42 -4.10 -2.41 9.45
N ALA A 43 -4.46 -1.88 10.60
CA ALA A 43 -4.02 -2.39 11.90
C ALA A 43 -4.39 -3.88 12.11
N LYS A 44 -5.56 -4.30 11.60
CA LYS A 44 -6.04 -5.69 11.77
C LYS A 44 -5.36 -6.70 10.84
N TYR A 45 -5.01 -6.32 9.61
CA TYR A 45 -4.55 -7.29 8.59
C TYR A 45 -3.14 -7.02 8.08
N ARG A 46 -2.76 -5.74 7.92
CA ARG A 46 -1.44 -5.39 7.36
C ARG A 46 -0.35 -5.38 8.41
N VAL A 47 -0.64 -4.85 9.60
CA VAL A 47 0.33 -4.78 10.69
C VAL A 47 0.76 -6.17 11.17
N PRO A 48 -0.13 -7.14 11.41
CA PRO A 48 0.30 -8.50 11.77
C PRO A 48 1.17 -9.17 10.70
N LEU A 49 0.89 -8.94 9.42
CA LEU A 49 1.74 -9.44 8.34
C LEU A 49 3.12 -8.77 8.35
N ALA A 50 3.15 -7.44 8.49
CA ALA A 50 4.40 -6.69 8.60
C ALA A 50 5.22 -7.13 9.82
N ALA A 51 4.57 -7.38 10.97
CA ALA A 51 5.22 -7.92 12.16
C ALA A 51 5.82 -9.31 11.90
N LYS A 52 5.09 -10.21 11.23
CA LYS A 52 5.62 -11.54 10.85
C LYS A 52 6.87 -11.41 9.97
N VAL A 53 6.87 -10.51 9.00
CA VAL A 53 8.02 -10.25 8.13
C VAL A 53 9.19 -9.65 8.92
N PHE A 54 8.91 -8.70 9.81
CA PHE A 54 9.91 -8.09 10.69
C PHE A 54 10.59 -9.12 11.59
N PHE A 55 9.81 -9.93 12.32
CA PHE A 55 10.35 -10.96 13.22
C PHE A 55 11.03 -12.14 12.50
N SER A 56 10.80 -12.31 11.19
CA SER A 56 11.58 -13.24 10.39
C SER A 56 12.97 -12.70 9.99
N GLY A 57 13.35 -11.50 10.44
CA GLY A 57 14.65 -10.89 10.18
C GLY A 57 14.81 -10.31 8.77
N ARG A 58 13.73 -10.14 8.02
CA ARG A 58 13.77 -9.65 6.64
C ARG A 58 13.89 -8.12 6.52
N SER A 59 13.62 -7.40 7.59
CA SER A 59 13.79 -5.94 7.67
C SER A 59 13.90 -5.49 9.11
N GLU A 60 14.62 -4.39 9.35
CA GLU A 60 14.79 -3.78 10.67
C GLU A 60 13.92 -2.52 10.87
N LYS A 61 13.29 -2.01 9.81
CA LYS A 61 12.49 -0.79 9.83
C LYS A 61 11.14 -0.98 9.17
N ILE A 62 10.12 -0.31 9.73
CA ILE A 62 8.76 -0.30 9.21
C ILE A 62 8.27 1.14 9.15
N VAL A 63 7.82 1.59 7.97
CA VAL A 63 7.08 2.85 7.80
C VAL A 63 5.58 2.55 7.82
N LEU A 64 4.85 3.21 8.71
CA LEU A 64 3.40 3.15 8.81
C LEU A 64 2.80 4.42 8.21
N CYS A 65 2.19 4.33 7.03
CA CYS A 65 1.70 5.48 6.28
C CYS A 65 0.18 5.61 6.35
N GLY A 66 -0.32 6.81 6.65
CA GLY A 66 -1.74 7.11 6.59
C GLY A 66 -2.17 8.23 7.51
N GLY A 67 -2.31 9.44 6.95
CA GLY A 67 -2.74 10.63 7.68
C GLY A 67 -4.25 10.78 7.82
N LYS A 68 -5.03 9.95 7.12
CA LYS A 68 -6.48 10.06 7.12
C LYS A 68 -7.05 9.79 8.50
N ILE A 69 -7.73 10.80 9.07
CA ILE A 69 -8.40 10.66 10.38
C ILE A 69 -9.62 9.77 10.23
N ARG A 70 -9.73 8.80 11.12
CA ARG A 70 -10.85 7.85 11.20
C ARG A 70 -11.27 7.63 12.64
N ASN A 71 -12.50 7.19 12.83
CA ASN A 71 -12.97 6.71 14.12
C ASN A 71 -12.62 5.21 14.27
N PHE A 72 -11.81 4.90 15.27
CA PHE A 72 -11.44 3.53 15.66
C PHE A 72 -11.98 3.26 17.05
N SER A 73 -13.09 2.53 17.13
CA SER A 73 -13.74 2.14 18.40
C SER A 73 -14.04 3.33 19.33
N GLY A 74 -14.47 4.47 18.77
CA GLY A 74 -14.84 5.67 19.53
C GLY A 74 -13.74 6.73 19.60
N GLU A 75 -12.49 6.41 19.24
CA GLU A 75 -11.37 7.35 19.23
C GLU A 75 -11.04 7.78 17.79
N CYS A 76 -10.99 9.10 17.55
CA CYS A 76 -10.60 9.66 16.26
C CYS A 76 -9.08 9.86 16.21
N MET A 77 -8.41 9.15 15.27
CA MET A 77 -6.98 9.26 15.07
C MET A 77 -6.59 9.02 13.61
N ALA A 78 -5.34 9.30 13.25
CA ALA A 78 -4.81 8.96 11.94
C ALA A 78 -4.72 7.43 11.75
N GLU A 79 -4.85 6.96 10.51
CA GLU A 79 -4.70 5.53 10.19
C GLU A 79 -3.31 5.01 10.63
N ALA A 80 -2.27 5.84 10.50
CA ALA A 80 -0.91 5.50 10.95
C ALA A 80 -0.81 5.37 12.49
N ASP A 81 -1.49 6.22 13.27
CA ASP A 81 -1.49 6.12 14.73
C ASP A 81 -2.17 4.82 15.20
N ASN A 82 -3.27 4.44 14.57
CA ASN A 82 -3.93 3.16 14.87
C ASN A 82 -3.05 1.97 14.51
N MET A 83 -2.31 2.03 13.40
CA MET A 83 -1.34 1.00 13.04
C MET A 83 -0.16 0.96 14.01
N TYR A 84 0.30 2.11 14.46
CA TYR A 84 1.40 2.23 15.42
C TYR A 84 1.05 1.59 16.78
N LYS A 85 -0.14 1.91 17.35
CA LYS A 85 -0.63 1.23 18.56
C LYS A 85 -0.59 -0.28 18.38
N LYS A 86 -1.10 -0.78 17.23
CA LYS A 86 -1.11 -2.22 16.93
C LYS A 86 0.27 -2.83 16.75
N ALA A 87 1.23 -2.09 16.18
CA ALA A 87 2.60 -2.54 16.00
C ALA A 87 3.31 -2.72 17.35
N LEU A 88 3.14 -1.77 18.27
CA LEU A 88 3.66 -1.88 19.64
C LEU A 88 3.04 -3.05 20.40
N GLU A 89 1.70 -3.23 20.31
CA GLU A 89 1.02 -4.40 20.88
C GLU A 89 1.53 -5.73 20.33
N SER A 90 2.02 -5.73 19.07
CA SER A 90 2.62 -6.90 18.44
C SER A 90 4.08 -7.12 18.85
N GLY A 91 4.66 -6.27 19.71
CA GLY A 91 6.03 -6.39 20.21
C GLY A 91 7.09 -5.77 19.30
N ILE A 92 6.72 -5.03 18.26
CA ILE A 92 7.71 -4.35 17.40
C ILE A 92 8.32 -3.19 18.20
N PRO A 93 9.66 -3.09 18.30
CA PRO A 93 10.32 -2.00 19.01
C PRO A 93 9.96 -0.64 18.41
N GLU A 94 9.70 0.36 19.25
CA GLU A 94 9.40 1.72 18.82
C GLU A 94 10.50 2.29 17.91
N THR A 95 11.75 2.00 18.22
CA THR A 95 12.93 2.42 17.44
C THR A 95 12.94 1.88 16.01
N SER A 96 12.18 0.84 15.72
CA SER A 96 12.03 0.25 14.39
C SER A 96 10.85 0.84 13.59
N LEU A 97 10.02 1.68 14.23
CA LEU A 97 8.82 2.25 13.62
C LEU A 97 9.05 3.70 13.15
N ILE A 98 8.62 3.98 11.95
CA ILE A 98 8.59 5.32 11.35
C ILE A 98 7.13 5.61 11.03
N ILE A 99 6.61 6.76 11.47
CA ILE A 99 5.19 7.09 11.33
C ILE A 99 5.03 8.24 10.33
N GLU A 100 4.18 8.04 9.33
CA GLU A 100 3.81 9.04 8.35
C GLU A 100 2.31 9.37 8.50
N LYS A 101 1.96 10.63 8.80
CA LYS A 101 0.59 11.08 9.12
C LYS A 101 0.06 12.20 8.23
N ASN A 102 0.71 12.51 7.14
CA ASN A 102 0.31 13.63 6.28
C ASN A 102 -0.51 13.17 5.07
N SER A 103 -0.33 11.93 4.66
CA SER A 103 -0.93 11.38 3.43
C SER A 103 -2.44 11.17 3.54
N GLN A 104 -3.17 11.53 2.47
CA GLN A 104 -4.62 11.40 2.38
C GLN A 104 -5.10 10.36 1.34
N ASN A 105 -4.20 9.84 0.53
CA ASN A 105 -4.48 8.87 -0.53
C ASN A 105 -3.25 8.00 -0.83
N THR A 106 -3.39 7.02 -1.75
CA THR A 106 -2.32 6.06 -2.05
C THR A 106 -1.07 6.72 -2.66
N ILE A 107 -1.23 7.75 -3.49
CA ILE A 107 -0.10 8.46 -4.09
C ILE A 107 0.68 9.17 -2.99
N GLU A 108 -0.02 9.91 -2.14
CA GLU A 108 0.58 10.60 -1.01
C GLU A 108 1.21 9.64 -0.01
N ASN A 109 0.58 8.49 0.31
CA ASN A 109 1.20 7.46 1.16
C ASN A 109 2.59 7.07 0.65
N ILE A 110 2.75 6.92 -0.66
CA ILE A 110 4.01 6.53 -1.28
C ILE A 110 4.99 7.71 -1.32
N LEU A 111 4.56 8.92 -1.70
CA LEU A 111 5.42 10.11 -1.72
C LEU A 111 5.88 10.49 -0.32
N CYS A 112 4.98 10.48 0.65
CA CYS A 112 5.34 10.81 2.04
C CYS A 112 6.22 9.72 2.65
N SER A 113 6.05 8.44 2.28
CA SER A 113 6.97 7.39 2.71
C SER A 113 8.39 7.60 2.20
N LEU A 114 8.57 8.07 0.95
CA LEU A 114 9.88 8.45 0.42
C LEU A 114 10.53 9.55 1.25
N LEU A 115 9.73 10.56 1.65
CA LEU A 115 10.22 11.65 2.47
C LEU A 115 10.66 11.16 3.85
N GLU A 116 9.89 10.26 4.46
CA GLU A 116 10.27 9.67 5.75
C GLU A 116 11.49 8.74 5.64
N LEU A 117 11.64 8.00 4.55
CA LEU A 117 12.86 7.22 4.26
C LEU A 117 14.08 8.14 4.12
N GLN A 118 13.93 9.30 3.43
CA GLN A 118 15.00 10.29 3.33
C GLN A 118 15.41 10.84 4.70
N ARG A 119 14.44 11.14 5.58
CA ARG A 119 14.70 11.71 6.91
C ARG A 119 15.32 10.72 7.89
N SER A 120 14.86 9.46 7.83
CA SER A 120 15.19 8.45 8.84
C SER A 120 16.33 7.53 8.44
N MET A 121 16.52 7.27 7.15
CA MET A 121 17.44 6.24 6.65
C MET A 121 18.41 6.73 5.58
N TRP A 122 18.25 7.96 5.09
CA TRP A 122 18.95 8.48 3.90
C TRP A 122 18.59 7.68 2.65
N LEU A 123 17.71 8.22 1.83
CA LEU A 123 17.11 7.52 0.68
C LEU A 123 18.13 6.89 -0.28
N ASN A 124 19.31 7.48 -0.43
CA ASN A 124 20.42 6.95 -1.23
C ASN A 124 21.04 5.65 -0.68
N ARG A 125 20.77 5.31 0.58
CA ARG A 125 21.24 4.06 1.21
C ARG A 125 20.17 2.96 1.11
N VAL A 126 18.91 3.31 0.86
CA VAL A 126 17.83 2.36 0.69
C VAL A 126 17.92 1.74 -0.70
N LYS A 127 18.04 0.42 -0.79
CA LYS A 127 18.12 -0.35 -2.04
C LYS A 127 16.85 -1.12 -2.33
N SER A 128 16.09 -1.44 -1.30
CA SER A 128 14.88 -2.26 -1.45
C SER A 128 13.84 -1.96 -0.37
N VAL A 129 12.57 -2.02 -0.77
CA VAL A 129 11.43 -1.89 0.13
C VAL A 129 10.39 -2.95 -0.14
N LEU A 130 9.70 -3.39 0.92
CA LEU A 130 8.57 -4.30 0.85
C LEU A 130 7.28 -3.52 1.06
N LEU A 131 6.41 -3.49 0.06
CA LEU A 131 5.16 -2.77 0.10
C LEU A 131 4.03 -3.66 0.61
N VAL A 132 3.47 -3.34 1.77
CA VAL A 132 2.36 -4.08 2.39
C VAL A 132 1.05 -3.36 2.18
N THR A 133 0.15 -3.97 1.43
CA THR A 133 -1.23 -3.50 1.23
C THR A 133 -2.14 -4.67 0.92
N LYS A 134 -3.45 -4.43 0.79
CA LYS A 134 -4.39 -5.50 0.43
C LYS A 134 -4.12 -6.04 -0.98
N THR A 135 -4.39 -7.33 -1.15
CA THR A 135 -4.17 -8.06 -2.41
C THR A 135 -4.73 -7.32 -3.62
N TYR A 136 -5.99 -6.89 -3.60
CA TYR A 136 -6.61 -6.20 -4.73
C TYR A 136 -6.15 -4.74 -4.95
N HIS A 137 -5.43 -4.15 -3.98
CA HIS A 137 -4.78 -2.84 -4.12
C HIS A 137 -3.32 -2.95 -4.53
N MET A 138 -2.74 -4.14 -4.45
CA MET A 138 -1.30 -4.35 -4.59
C MET A 138 -0.79 -3.88 -5.95
N ARG A 139 -1.41 -4.32 -7.05
CA ARG A 139 -0.96 -3.94 -8.40
C ARG A 139 -0.90 -2.43 -8.60
N ARG A 140 -1.98 -1.72 -8.23
CA ARG A 140 -2.01 -0.26 -8.33
C ARG A 140 -0.95 0.40 -7.47
N SER A 141 -0.82 -0.02 -6.22
CA SER A 141 0.14 0.56 -5.28
C SER A 141 1.58 0.30 -5.73
N LEU A 142 1.84 -0.90 -6.26
CA LEU A 142 3.16 -1.27 -6.78
C LEU A 142 3.54 -0.46 -8.04
N HIS A 143 2.59 -0.23 -8.96
CA HIS A 143 2.82 0.62 -10.12
C HIS A 143 3.13 2.06 -9.72
N ILE A 144 2.35 2.63 -8.79
CA ILE A 144 2.59 3.98 -8.27
C ILE A 144 3.97 4.04 -7.59
N ALA A 145 4.30 3.04 -6.75
CA ALA A 145 5.59 3.01 -6.07
C ALA A 145 6.75 2.92 -7.07
N ARG A 146 6.70 2.02 -8.04
CA ARG A 146 7.75 1.87 -9.06
C ARG A 146 7.91 3.10 -9.95
N TYR A 147 6.85 3.88 -10.13
CA TYR A 147 6.91 5.15 -10.86
C TYR A 147 7.55 6.27 -10.06
N LEU A 148 7.29 6.32 -8.74
CA LEU A 148 7.71 7.42 -7.86
C LEU A 148 9.06 7.16 -7.18
N PHE A 149 9.41 5.90 -6.94
CA PHE A 149 10.68 5.56 -6.30
C PHE A 149 11.86 5.75 -7.26
N PRO A 150 13.02 6.22 -6.76
CA PRO A 150 14.24 6.23 -7.55
C PRO A 150 14.54 4.85 -8.15
N SER A 151 15.06 4.81 -9.36
CA SER A 151 15.31 3.56 -10.11
C SER A 151 16.26 2.57 -9.42
N HIS A 152 17.09 3.04 -8.49
CA HIS A 152 17.97 2.18 -7.71
C HIS A 152 17.26 1.44 -6.56
N ILE A 153 16.00 1.80 -6.25
CA ILE A 153 15.23 1.15 -5.18
C ILE A 153 14.28 0.11 -5.75
N SER A 154 14.52 -1.14 -5.41
CA SER A 154 13.63 -2.25 -5.77
C SER A 154 12.39 -2.25 -4.86
N VAL A 155 11.19 -2.34 -5.45
CA VAL A 155 9.93 -2.40 -4.71
C VAL A 155 9.31 -3.78 -4.87
N TYR A 156 9.19 -4.51 -3.76
CA TYR A 156 8.62 -5.86 -3.71
C TYR A 156 7.21 -5.85 -3.12
N PRO A 157 6.28 -6.65 -3.67
CA PRO A 157 4.94 -6.79 -3.13
C PRO A 157 4.88 -7.72 -1.91
N CYS A 158 4.04 -7.37 -0.94
CA CYS A 158 3.64 -8.24 0.15
C CYS A 158 2.14 -8.08 0.41
N PRO A 159 1.30 -8.82 -0.32
CA PRO A 159 -0.15 -8.70 -0.24
C PRO A 159 -0.67 -9.23 1.10
N ALA A 160 -1.36 -8.36 1.85
CA ALA A 160 -2.07 -8.73 3.06
C ALA A 160 -3.43 -9.31 2.69
N ASP A 161 -3.65 -10.56 3.01
CA ASP A 161 -4.93 -11.22 2.79
C ASP A 161 -5.89 -10.91 3.95
N ASP A 162 -7.06 -10.45 3.60
CA ASP A 162 -8.14 -10.17 4.53
C ASP A 162 -9.11 -11.37 4.47
N THR A 163 -8.74 -12.45 5.16
CA THR A 163 -9.37 -13.78 5.14
C THR A 163 -10.89 -13.79 5.36
N THR A 164 -11.50 -12.66 5.70
CA THR A 164 -12.93 -12.51 5.84
C THR A 164 -13.63 -12.18 4.52
N THR A 165 -12.87 -11.88 3.48
CA THR A 165 -13.46 -11.52 2.18
C THR A 165 -13.37 -12.73 1.27
N LYS A 166 -14.48 -13.46 1.14
CA LYS A 166 -14.60 -14.52 0.13
C LYS A 166 -14.16 -13.96 -1.23
N ARG A 167 -13.44 -14.75 -2.01
CA ARG A 167 -12.99 -14.45 -3.37
C ARG A 167 -14.07 -13.74 -4.20
N ASP A 168 -15.33 -14.22 -4.12
CA ASP A 168 -16.50 -13.65 -4.78
C ASP A 168 -16.78 -12.17 -4.43
N LYS A 169 -16.52 -11.75 -3.16
CA LYS A 169 -16.66 -10.34 -2.75
C LYS A 169 -15.52 -9.48 -3.25
N LEU A 170 -14.31 -10.03 -3.35
CA LEU A 170 -13.16 -9.34 -3.94
C LEU A 170 -13.37 -9.13 -5.44
N GLU A 171 -13.82 -10.16 -6.14
CA GLU A 171 -14.12 -10.13 -7.57
C GLU A 171 -15.25 -9.13 -7.89
N ARG A 172 -16.32 -9.11 -7.09
CA ARG A 172 -17.42 -8.15 -7.26
C ARG A 172 -16.97 -6.72 -7.03
N ARG A 173 -16.16 -6.47 -5.97
CA ARG A 173 -15.60 -5.13 -5.68
C ARG A 173 -14.53 -4.71 -6.68
N ALA A 174 -13.75 -5.64 -7.20
CA ALA A 174 -12.80 -5.39 -8.27
C ALA A 174 -13.54 -4.96 -9.54
N LYS A 175 -14.59 -5.68 -9.93
CA LYS A 175 -15.44 -5.34 -11.07
C LYS A 175 -16.17 -4.00 -10.91
N GLU A 176 -16.66 -3.66 -9.70
CA GLU A 176 -17.47 -2.46 -9.47
C GLU A 176 -16.61 -1.19 -9.23
N ARG A 177 -15.49 -1.27 -8.52
CA ARG A 177 -14.73 -0.08 -8.07
C ARG A 177 -13.39 0.11 -8.77
N HIS A 178 -12.68 -0.96 -9.10
CA HIS A 178 -11.33 -0.85 -9.66
C HIS A 178 -11.35 -0.43 -11.13
N PHE A 179 -12.35 -0.83 -11.86
CA PHE A 179 -12.54 -0.38 -13.23
C PHE A 179 -12.64 1.15 -13.32
N GLN A 180 -13.29 1.79 -12.34
CA GLN A 180 -13.42 3.25 -12.32
C GLN A 180 -12.19 3.99 -11.75
N THR A 181 -11.41 3.36 -10.87
CA THR A 181 -10.35 4.08 -10.11
C THR A 181 -8.94 3.84 -10.65
N VAL A 182 -8.67 2.66 -11.19
CA VAL A 182 -7.33 2.33 -11.74
C VAL A 182 -7.15 2.93 -13.14
N PHE A 183 -8.24 3.16 -13.86
CA PHE A 183 -8.24 3.55 -15.27
C PHE A 183 -8.78 4.95 -15.55
N ARG A 184 -9.17 5.73 -14.53
CA ARG A 184 -9.38 7.16 -14.70
C ARG A 184 -7.99 7.82 -14.80
N ALA A 185 -7.61 8.19 -16.02
CA ALA A 185 -6.62 9.24 -16.21
C ALA A 185 -7.04 10.45 -15.36
N PRO A 186 -6.11 11.17 -14.69
CA PRO A 186 -6.46 12.43 -14.06
C PRO A 186 -7.13 13.27 -15.13
N ALA A 187 -8.34 13.74 -14.85
CA ALA A 187 -8.99 14.73 -15.71
C ALA A 187 -7.99 15.86 -15.90
N ALA A 188 -7.67 16.18 -17.15
CA ALA A 188 -6.84 17.31 -17.47
C ALA A 188 -7.50 18.52 -16.83
N GLY A 189 -6.98 18.94 -15.67
CA GLY A 189 -7.40 20.15 -15.01
C GLY A 189 -7.02 21.31 -15.91
N SER A 190 -8.01 21.94 -16.53
CA SER A 190 -7.85 23.24 -17.15
C SER A 190 -7.42 24.22 -16.06
N CYS A 191 -6.14 24.47 -15.96
CA CYS A 191 -5.60 25.58 -15.21
C CYS A 191 -5.93 26.86 -16.03
N SER A 192 -7.07 27.48 -15.75
CA SER A 192 -7.34 28.85 -16.18
C SER A 192 -6.53 29.77 -15.28
N ILE A 193 -5.39 30.20 -15.79
CA ILE A 193 -4.68 31.36 -15.27
C ILE A 193 -5.53 32.56 -15.74
N SER A 194 -6.26 33.17 -14.85
CA SER A 194 -6.81 34.48 -15.03
C SER A 194 -5.74 35.53 -14.70
N GLU A 195 -5.46 36.38 -15.70
CA GLU A 195 -4.66 37.58 -15.58
C GLU A 195 -5.11 38.52 -14.47
#